data_f02dac9d3a87bd0b59acf79b5af0a723
#
_entry.id   f02dac9d3a87bd0b59acf79b5af0a723
#
_cell.length_a   1.000
_cell.length_b   1.000
_cell.length_c   1.000
_cell.angle_alpha   90.00
_cell.angle_beta   90.00
_cell.angle_gamma   90.00
#
_symmetry.space_group_name_H-M   'P 1'
#
loop_
_entity.id
_entity.type
_entity.pdbx_description
1 polymer ?
#
loop_
_entity_poly.entity_id
_entity_poly.type
_entity_poly.pdbx_seq_one_letter_code
_entity_poly.pdbx_strand_id
1 'polypeptide(L)'
;MELIVKQVPQKDAGKGLVFIDRGDFSELGIQEGDYVAIKGRDPPKNPVVGKVFPGYANDLGQKVIRMDGFTRHNANVGIDEKVDIEKIEVKDAESIGIAISRRSGIDVRGDSELIEGMIGERLRGRGVSEGQTVPVNVTIFRTGMRWPVIITETVPEGPVQITDRTIVKFSNEAIRIGGTPGGAKREIIEPLSDITYEDIGGLADQLGQIREMIELPMRHPELFQQLGIEPPKGVLLHGPPGTGKTLIAQAVANEIDAHFMSISGPEIMSKYYGESEGQLRQVFEEAEKNSPSIVFLDEIDSIAPRRAEASGDVERRVVAQLLTLMDGLEGRGQVVVIAATNRVNAIDPALRRGGRFDREIEIGVPSREGRLEILQVHTRDMPLEEDIDLEQYADKTHGFVGSDLESLARESAMNALRRVSPELDLEKEEIPSDVLESLKIKNEDLKNALTGIEPSALREVFVEVPDTLWEDIGGLETTKQRLREAVQWPLKYPEVFDTLGLESAAGILLYGPPGTGKTLLAKAVANESEANFISLKGPELLNKYVGESEKGVREIFAKARQNAPVVIFFDEIDSIATQRGRNAGDSGVSERLVS
;
A
#
# COMPACT_ATOMS: atom_id res chain seq x y z
N MET A 1 22.15 16.29 20.07
CA MET A 1 20.90 17.10 19.91
C MET A 1 19.74 16.17 19.70
N GLU A 2 18.67 16.29 20.52
CA GLU A 2 17.46 15.46 20.36
C GLU A 2 16.56 16.01 19.24
N LEU A 3 16.17 15.12 18.32
CA LEU A 3 15.21 15.39 17.25
C LEU A 3 14.12 14.31 17.22
N ILE A 4 12.94 14.67 16.72
CA ILE A 4 11.80 13.75 16.56
C ILE A 4 11.88 13.10 15.18
N VAL A 5 11.77 11.79 15.13
CA VAL A 5 11.84 11.01 13.88
C VAL A 5 10.55 11.16 13.08
N LYS A 6 10.67 11.48 11.82
CA LYS A 6 9.57 11.48 10.84
C LYS A 6 9.96 10.68 9.59
N GLN A 7 8.96 10.26 8.86
CA GLN A 7 9.13 9.54 7.59
C GLN A 7 9.61 10.48 6.48
N VAL A 8 10.48 10.00 5.60
CA VAL A 8 10.83 10.70 4.35
C VAL A 8 9.73 10.50 3.30
N PRO A 9 9.57 11.44 2.36
CA PRO A 9 8.76 11.20 1.17
C PRO A 9 9.27 10.00 0.36
N GLN A 10 8.35 9.31 -0.31
CA GLN A 10 8.60 8.07 -1.07
C GLN A 10 9.77 8.20 -2.06
N LYS A 11 9.89 9.34 -2.73
CA LYS A 11 10.95 9.63 -3.72
C LYS A 11 12.37 9.64 -3.14
N ASP A 12 12.51 9.83 -1.82
CA ASP A 12 13.82 9.98 -1.15
C ASP A 12 14.20 8.78 -0.28
N ALA A 13 13.31 7.78 -0.19
CA ALA A 13 13.53 6.56 0.57
C ALA A 13 14.60 5.65 -0.07
N GLY A 14 15.33 4.90 0.75
CA GLY A 14 16.35 3.93 0.30
C GLY A 14 17.69 4.53 -0.10
N LYS A 15 17.86 5.86 -0.01
CA LYS A 15 19.09 6.55 -0.41
C LYS A 15 20.11 6.72 0.71
N GLY A 16 19.75 6.40 1.97
CA GLY A 16 20.59 6.61 3.16
C GLY A 16 20.77 8.10 3.49
N LEU A 17 19.79 8.92 3.12
CA LEU A 17 19.77 10.35 3.38
C LEU A 17 18.94 10.66 4.62
N VAL A 18 19.35 11.66 5.37
CA VAL A 18 18.60 12.22 6.48
C VAL A 18 18.37 13.70 6.28
N PHE A 19 17.16 14.16 6.57
CA PHE A 19 16.75 15.53 6.32
C PHE A 19 16.50 16.23 7.66
N ILE A 20 17.21 17.33 7.90
CA ILE A 20 17.18 18.12 9.14
C ILE A 20 16.90 19.58 8.78
N ASP A 21 16.17 20.30 9.64
CA ASP A 21 15.91 21.72 9.44
C ASP A 21 17.24 22.51 9.32
N ARG A 22 17.33 23.39 8.33
CA ARG A 22 18.50 24.28 8.15
C ARG A 22 18.76 25.13 9.38
N GLY A 23 17.76 25.50 10.16
CA GLY A 23 17.89 26.22 11.40
C GLY A 23 18.74 25.49 12.44
N ASP A 24 18.69 24.16 12.44
CA ASP A 24 19.42 23.31 13.37
C ASP A 24 20.86 23.01 12.94
N PHE A 25 21.25 23.31 11.69
CA PHE A 25 22.60 23.07 11.16
C PHE A 25 23.68 23.79 11.95
N SER A 26 23.45 25.06 12.34
CA SER A 26 24.42 25.84 13.11
C SER A 26 24.58 25.31 14.53
N GLU A 27 23.51 24.80 15.16
CA GLU A 27 23.53 24.22 16.50
C GLU A 27 24.30 22.91 16.50
N LEU A 28 24.13 22.09 15.44
CA LEU A 28 24.81 20.81 15.25
C LEU A 28 26.22 20.94 14.66
N GLY A 29 26.60 22.13 14.15
CA GLY A 29 27.88 22.36 13.47
C GLY A 29 28.04 21.55 12.18
N ILE A 30 26.94 21.31 11.46
CA ILE A 30 26.86 20.50 10.22
C ILE A 30 26.64 21.38 9.00
N GLN A 31 27.01 20.86 7.83
CA GLN A 31 26.70 21.40 6.52
C GLN A 31 26.02 20.35 5.66
N GLU A 32 25.40 20.78 4.57
CA GLU A 32 24.80 19.87 3.59
C GLU A 32 25.87 18.92 3.03
N GLY A 33 25.57 17.62 3.08
CA GLY A 33 26.49 16.56 2.66
C GLY A 33 27.37 15.98 3.78
N ASP A 34 27.38 16.59 4.97
CA ASP A 34 28.05 16.02 6.14
C ASP A 34 27.39 14.74 6.62
N TYR A 35 28.09 14.00 7.46
CA TYR A 35 27.57 12.77 8.06
C TYR A 35 27.27 12.96 9.54
N VAL A 36 26.21 12.28 9.99
CA VAL A 36 25.80 12.25 11.39
C VAL A 36 25.64 10.82 11.88
N ALA A 37 25.96 10.64 13.16
CA ALA A 37 25.61 9.44 13.91
C ALA A 37 24.18 9.61 14.48
N ILE A 38 23.37 8.62 14.27
CA ILE A 38 21.99 8.54 14.77
C ILE A 38 21.97 7.53 15.91
N LYS A 39 21.57 7.98 17.10
CA LYS A 39 21.52 7.16 18.31
C LYS A 39 20.09 7.11 18.82
N GLY A 40 19.45 5.97 18.72
CA GLY A 40 18.16 5.71 19.33
C GLY A 40 18.24 5.48 20.84
N ARG A 41 17.13 5.08 21.44
CA ARG A 41 17.03 4.81 22.87
C ARG A 41 17.88 3.62 23.31
N ASP A 42 18.04 2.63 22.44
CA ASP A 42 18.89 1.45 22.63
C ASP A 42 19.80 1.28 21.41
N PRO A 43 20.86 2.10 21.33
CA PRO A 43 21.69 2.20 20.13
C PRO A 43 22.48 0.93 19.88
N PRO A 44 22.64 0.52 18.61
CA PRO A 44 23.53 -0.57 18.26
C PRO A 44 24.99 -0.27 18.66
N LYS A 45 25.81 -1.31 18.73
CA LYS A 45 27.24 -1.17 19.09
C LYS A 45 27.99 -0.18 18.22
N ASN A 46 27.70 -0.18 16.93
CA ASN A 46 28.27 0.75 15.96
C ASN A 46 27.25 1.85 15.62
N PRO A 47 27.66 3.11 15.46
CA PRO A 47 26.73 4.21 15.17
C PRO A 47 26.07 4.04 13.80
N VAL A 48 24.79 4.34 13.72
CA VAL A 48 24.08 4.41 12.43
C VAL A 48 24.46 5.70 11.73
N VAL A 49 24.86 5.61 10.47
CA VAL A 49 25.37 6.74 9.69
C VAL A 49 24.30 7.23 8.73
N GLY A 50 24.03 8.54 8.75
CA GLY A 50 23.16 9.22 7.79
C GLY A 50 23.85 10.40 7.14
N LYS A 51 23.64 10.59 5.81
CA LYS A 51 24.13 11.77 5.09
C LYS A 51 23.10 12.88 5.15
N VAL A 52 23.51 14.07 5.61
CA VAL A 52 22.61 15.18 5.93
C VAL A 52 22.24 16.00 4.71
N PHE A 53 20.94 16.27 4.58
CA PHE A 53 20.37 17.21 3.61
C PHE A 53 19.39 18.17 4.29
N PRO A 54 19.10 19.33 3.69
CA PRO A 54 18.12 20.27 4.22
C PRO A 54 16.73 19.66 4.28
N GLY A 55 16.02 19.87 5.41
CA GLY A 55 14.66 19.45 5.62
C GLY A 55 13.64 20.17 4.74
N TYR A 56 12.41 19.68 4.77
CA TYR A 56 11.31 20.23 3.99
C TYR A 56 10.72 21.49 4.64
N ALA A 57 10.05 22.32 3.84
CA ALA A 57 9.47 23.58 4.31
C ALA A 57 8.51 23.42 5.51
N ASN A 58 7.81 22.29 5.56
CA ASN A 58 6.87 21.97 6.63
C ASN A 58 7.55 21.60 7.96
N ASP A 59 8.85 21.36 7.97
CA ASP A 59 9.59 20.92 9.15
C ASP A 59 10.30 22.09 9.89
N LEU A 60 10.21 23.30 9.35
CA LEU A 60 10.87 24.47 9.89
C LEU A 60 10.52 24.71 11.36
N GLY A 61 11.53 24.72 12.24
CA GLY A 61 11.40 24.98 13.67
C GLY A 61 10.79 23.85 14.50
N GLN A 62 10.52 22.68 13.92
CA GLN A 62 9.86 21.57 14.63
C GLN A 62 10.82 20.59 15.32
N LYS A 63 12.13 20.78 15.21
CA LYS A 63 13.14 19.84 15.77
C LYS A 63 12.93 18.40 15.28
N VAL A 64 12.81 18.24 13.97
CA VAL A 64 12.49 16.98 13.29
C VAL A 64 13.67 16.49 12.47
N ILE A 65 13.89 15.19 12.45
CA ILE A 65 14.74 14.49 11.49
C ILE A 65 13.89 13.53 10.68
N ARG A 66 13.99 13.59 9.35
CA ARG A 66 13.37 12.60 8.48
C ARG A 66 14.38 11.58 8.01
N MET A 67 14.00 10.31 8.12
CA MET A 67 14.80 9.17 7.69
C MET A 67 13.91 8.04 7.18
N ASP A 68 14.47 7.17 6.34
CA ASP A 68 13.77 6.01 5.78
C ASP A 68 13.67 4.85 6.78
N GLY A 69 12.82 3.85 6.46
CA GLY A 69 12.57 2.68 7.30
C GLY A 69 13.83 1.88 7.61
N PHE A 70 14.76 1.73 6.65
CA PHE A 70 16.03 1.04 6.88
C PHE A 70 16.91 1.77 7.88
N THR A 71 17.00 3.08 7.77
CA THR A 71 17.75 3.91 8.73
C THR A 71 17.11 3.86 10.11
N ARG A 72 15.77 3.89 10.21
CA ARG A 72 15.04 3.73 11.47
C ARG A 72 15.28 2.36 12.09
N HIS A 73 15.17 1.31 11.29
CA HIS A 73 15.42 -0.08 11.74
C HIS A 73 16.86 -0.24 12.26
N ASN A 74 17.86 0.25 11.53
CA ASN A 74 19.25 0.23 11.96
C ASN A 74 19.47 0.97 13.28
N ALA A 75 18.77 2.08 13.51
CA ALA A 75 18.86 2.89 14.72
C ALA A 75 17.95 2.38 15.87
N ASN A 76 17.14 1.34 15.62
CA ASN A 76 16.13 0.80 16.53
C ASN A 76 15.17 1.88 17.05
N VAL A 77 14.59 2.68 16.13
CA VAL A 77 13.67 3.77 16.44
C VAL A 77 12.44 3.73 15.55
N GLY A 78 11.29 4.09 16.15
CA GLY A 78 10.02 4.28 15.45
C GLY A 78 9.82 5.72 14.97
N ILE A 79 8.78 5.93 14.18
CA ILE A 79 8.32 7.27 13.82
C ILE A 79 7.73 7.93 15.09
N ASP A 80 7.93 9.25 15.24
CA ASP A 80 7.56 10.06 16.39
C ASP A 80 8.39 9.81 17.66
N GLU A 81 9.35 8.90 17.62
CA GLU A 81 10.34 8.74 18.68
C GLU A 81 11.46 9.76 18.58
N LYS A 82 12.20 9.91 19.69
CA LYS A 82 13.33 10.84 19.78
C LYS A 82 14.65 10.13 19.53
N VAL A 83 15.53 10.78 18.80
CA VAL A 83 16.91 10.34 18.55
C VAL A 83 17.89 11.43 18.89
N ASP A 84 19.06 11.02 19.35
CA ASP A 84 20.21 11.88 19.53
C ASP A 84 21.07 11.89 18.25
N ILE A 85 21.39 13.09 17.78
CA ILE A 85 22.17 13.32 16.56
C ILE A 85 23.49 14.00 16.93
N GLU A 86 24.58 13.47 16.38
CA GLU A 86 25.92 13.99 16.58
C GLU A 86 26.67 14.00 15.23
N LYS A 87 27.39 15.11 14.93
CA LYS A 87 28.25 15.14 13.75
C LYS A 87 29.39 14.14 13.89
N ILE A 88 29.65 13.38 12.83
CA ILE A 88 30.77 12.44 12.76
C ILE A 88 31.63 12.73 11.52
N GLU A 89 32.93 12.44 11.66
CA GLU A 89 33.83 12.37 10.52
C GLU A 89 33.90 10.94 10.03
N VAL A 90 33.65 10.76 8.72
CA VAL A 90 33.78 9.46 8.07
C VAL A 90 35.01 9.43 7.21
N LYS A 91 35.71 8.29 7.20
CA LYS A 91 36.91 8.10 6.35
C LYS A 91 36.49 7.36 5.09
N ASP A 92 37.26 7.54 4.02
CA ASP A 92 37.06 6.76 2.80
C ASP A 92 37.32 5.28 3.11
N ALA A 93 36.42 4.40 2.67
CA ALA A 93 36.55 2.96 2.82
C ALA A 93 37.58 2.42 1.84
N GLU A 94 38.57 1.67 2.34
CA GLU A 94 39.48 0.89 1.51
C GLU A 94 38.79 -0.39 1.02
N SER A 95 38.10 -1.07 1.94
CA SER A 95 37.25 -2.22 1.60
C SER A 95 36.06 -2.34 2.56
N ILE A 96 34.99 -2.94 2.06
CA ILE A 96 33.80 -3.32 2.84
C ILE A 96 33.48 -4.77 2.59
N GLY A 97 33.09 -5.48 3.65
CA GLY A 97 32.47 -6.80 3.57
C GLY A 97 30.96 -6.64 3.50
N ILE A 98 30.31 -7.38 2.62
CA ILE A 98 28.86 -7.40 2.49
C ILE A 98 28.31 -8.83 2.50
N ALA A 99 27.11 -8.98 3.06
CA ALA A 99 26.36 -10.23 3.00
C ALA A 99 24.88 -9.94 2.71
N ILE A 100 24.19 -10.86 2.07
CA ILE A 100 22.74 -10.76 1.88
C ILE A 100 22.05 -11.38 3.09
N SER A 101 21.01 -10.70 3.59
CA SER A 101 20.22 -11.22 4.69
C SER A 101 19.56 -12.55 4.32
N ARG A 102 19.66 -13.56 5.18
CA ARG A 102 18.91 -14.83 5.02
C ARG A 102 17.39 -14.62 5.05
N ARG A 103 16.93 -13.51 5.61
CA ARG A 103 15.52 -13.15 5.65
C ARG A 103 14.95 -12.86 4.26
N SER A 104 15.79 -12.50 3.28
CA SER A 104 15.34 -12.17 1.91
C SER A 104 14.95 -13.39 1.06
N GLY A 105 15.24 -14.63 1.51
CA GLY A 105 14.98 -15.84 0.72
C GLY A 105 15.76 -15.94 -0.60
N ILE A 106 16.68 -15.00 -0.85
CA ILE A 106 17.46 -14.92 -2.09
C ILE A 106 18.63 -15.90 -1.99
N ASP A 107 18.60 -16.93 -2.83
CA ASP A 107 19.75 -17.86 -3.00
C ASP A 107 20.58 -17.37 -4.21
N VAL A 108 21.66 -16.69 -3.89
CA VAL A 108 22.55 -16.12 -4.91
C VAL A 108 23.54 -17.18 -5.37
N ARG A 109 23.23 -17.82 -6.48
CA ARG A 109 24.15 -18.71 -7.19
C ARG A 109 24.66 -17.99 -8.44
N GLY A 110 25.64 -17.12 -8.28
CA GLY A 110 26.20 -16.33 -9.37
C GLY A 110 27.68 -16.04 -9.18
N ASP A 111 28.27 -15.39 -10.17
CA ASP A 111 29.64 -14.93 -10.15
C ASP A 111 29.77 -13.80 -9.10
N SER A 112 30.55 -14.04 -8.05
CA SER A 112 30.71 -13.09 -6.94
C SER A 112 31.28 -11.76 -7.39
N GLU A 113 32.16 -11.73 -8.39
CA GLU A 113 32.76 -10.50 -8.89
C GLU A 113 31.71 -9.58 -9.57
N LEU A 114 30.75 -10.15 -10.27
CA LEU A 114 29.67 -9.39 -10.91
C LEU A 114 28.73 -8.76 -9.88
N ILE A 115 28.41 -9.49 -8.81
CA ILE A 115 27.58 -9.03 -7.69
C ILE A 115 28.30 -7.92 -6.91
N GLU A 116 29.58 -8.10 -6.61
CA GLU A 116 30.43 -7.12 -5.93
C GLU A 116 30.48 -5.80 -6.72
N GLY A 117 30.66 -5.86 -8.05
CA GLY A 117 30.64 -4.70 -8.91
C GLY A 117 29.30 -3.97 -8.91
N MET A 118 28.19 -4.69 -9.10
CA MET A 118 26.83 -4.11 -9.14
C MET A 118 26.43 -3.46 -7.81
N ILE A 119 26.70 -4.14 -6.68
CA ILE A 119 26.39 -3.59 -5.35
C ILE A 119 27.30 -2.41 -5.03
N GLY A 120 28.59 -2.51 -5.33
CA GLY A 120 29.58 -1.45 -5.11
C GLY A 120 29.17 -0.15 -5.81
N GLU A 121 28.73 -0.24 -7.05
CA GLU A 121 28.28 0.93 -7.82
C GLU A 121 27.06 1.61 -7.18
N ARG A 122 26.10 0.83 -6.69
CA ARG A 122 24.86 1.34 -6.05
C ARG A 122 25.09 1.91 -4.65
N LEU A 123 26.14 1.48 -3.97
CA LEU A 123 26.50 1.98 -2.63
C LEU A 123 27.40 3.21 -2.65
N ARG A 124 27.89 3.65 -3.80
CA ARG A 124 28.78 4.83 -3.93
C ARG A 124 28.20 6.06 -3.25
N GLY A 125 29.04 6.78 -2.53
CA GLY A 125 28.71 8.01 -1.83
C GLY A 125 27.87 7.83 -0.57
N ARG A 126 27.57 6.58 -0.15
CA ARG A 126 26.90 6.30 1.11
C ARG A 126 27.90 6.22 2.26
N GLY A 127 27.47 6.72 3.42
CA GLY A 127 28.13 6.47 4.69
C GLY A 127 27.55 5.21 5.32
N VAL A 128 28.40 4.30 5.75
CA VAL A 128 28.00 3.02 6.37
C VAL A 128 28.87 2.69 7.56
N SER A 129 28.36 1.84 8.46
CA SER A 129 29.14 1.20 9.50
C SER A 129 28.79 -0.29 9.57
N GLU A 130 29.66 -1.07 10.22
CA GLU A 130 29.45 -2.50 10.44
C GLU A 130 28.13 -2.77 11.15
N GLY A 131 27.37 -3.77 10.69
CA GLY A 131 26.09 -4.19 11.22
C GLY A 131 24.88 -3.49 10.59
N GLN A 132 25.06 -2.44 9.79
CA GLN A 132 23.97 -1.77 9.10
C GLN A 132 23.42 -2.60 7.95
N THR A 133 22.09 -2.58 7.83
CA THR A 133 21.38 -3.09 6.65
C THR A 133 21.08 -1.93 5.71
N VAL A 134 21.50 -2.07 4.46
CA VAL A 134 21.36 -1.05 3.43
C VAL A 134 20.58 -1.64 2.25
N PRO A 135 19.48 -1.00 1.81
CA PRO A 135 18.76 -1.47 0.63
C PRO A 135 19.56 -1.18 -0.64
N VAL A 136 19.73 -2.20 -1.47
CA VAL A 136 20.37 -2.10 -2.78
C VAL A 136 19.41 -2.63 -3.82
N ASN A 137 19.07 -1.81 -4.80
CA ASN A 137 18.22 -2.21 -5.90
C ASN A 137 19.07 -2.92 -6.95
N VAL A 138 18.84 -4.23 -7.09
CA VAL A 138 19.57 -5.08 -8.03
C VAL A 138 18.62 -5.53 -9.12
N THR A 139 18.99 -5.28 -10.38
CA THR A 139 18.21 -5.73 -11.53
C THR A 139 18.84 -7.00 -12.09
N ILE A 140 18.33 -8.17 -11.70
CA ILE A 140 18.74 -9.46 -12.23
C ILE A 140 17.59 -10.03 -13.07
N PHE A 141 17.86 -10.47 -14.30
CA PHE A 141 16.91 -11.15 -15.19
C PHE A 141 15.53 -10.48 -15.32
N ARG A 142 15.47 -9.14 -15.54
CA ARG A 142 14.25 -8.36 -15.82
C ARG A 142 13.34 -8.03 -14.63
N THR A 143 13.68 -8.41 -13.42
CA THR A 143 12.97 -7.99 -12.21
C THR A 143 13.89 -7.15 -11.34
N GLY A 144 13.53 -5.89 -11.10
CA GLY A 144 14.17 -5.07 -10.08
C GLY A 144 13.79 -5.66 -8.70
N MET A 145 14.77 -6.17 -7.99
CA MET A 145 14.58 -6.64 -6.62
C MET A 145 15.41 -5.76 -5.69
N ARG A 146 14.82 -5.37 -4.57
CA ARG A 146 15.54 -4.68 -3.51
C ARG A 146 16.18 -5.74 -2.63
N TRP A 147 17.51 -5.68 -2.52
CA TRP A 147 18.27 -6.58 -1.67
C TRP A 147 18.68 -5.88 -0.39
N PRO A 148 18.30 -6.39 0.78
CA PRO A 148 18.84 -5.92 2.06
C PRO A 148 20.26 -6.46 2.22
N VAL A 149 21.22 -5.59 1.99
CA VAL A 149 22.65 -5.89 2.12
C VAL A 149 23.11 -5.48 3.51
N ILE A 150 23.75 -6.41 4.22
CA ILE A 150 24.32 -6.18 5.54
C ILE A 150 25.80 -5.87 5.37
N ILE A 151 26.26 -4.79 6.00
CA ILE A 151 27.69 -4.46 6.09
C ILE A 151 28.31 -5.32 7.19
N THR A 152 29.18 -6.26 6.82
CA THR A 152 29.78 -7.23 7.75
C THR A 152 31.12 -6.78 8.31
N GLU A 153 31.85 -5.96 7.55
CA GLU A 153 33.17 -5.46 7.90
C GLU A 153 33.42 -4.12 7.20
N THR A 154 34.15 -3.24 7.84
CA THR A 154 34.61 -1.98 7.25
C THR A 154 36.10 -1.80 7.48
N VAL A 155 36.86 -1.39 6.45
CA VAL A 155 38.27 -1.05 6.55
C VAL A 155 38.46 0.39 6.06
N PRO A 156 38.89 1.30 6.96
CA PRO A 156 39.20 1.14 8.39
C PRO A 156 37.98 0.83 9.25
N GLU A 157 38.18 0.23 10.43
CA GLU A 157 37.08 -0.04 11.37
C GLU A 157 36.31 1.24 11.74
N GLY A 158 34.98 1.16 11.78
CA GLY A 158 34.07 2.22 12.16
C GLY A 158 33.31 2.83 10.98
N PRO A 159 32.75 4.04 11.15
CA PRO A 159 31.99 4.73 10.10
C PRO A 159 32.87 5.08 8.89
N VAL A 160 32.47 4.64 7.71
CA VAL A 160 33.21 4.89 6.46
C VAL A 160 32.30 5.37 5.34
N GLN A 161 32.85 6.10 4.38
CA GLN A 161 32.19 6.46 3.14
C GLN A 161 32.65 5.54 2.01
N ILE A 162 31.71 5.00 1.26
CA ILE A 162 31.99 4.18 0.07
C ILE A 162 32.32 5.08 -1.10
N THR A 163 33.47 4.88 -1.74
CA THR A 163 33.97 5.66 -2.87
C THR A 163 34.21 4.77 -4.09
N ASP A 164 34.57 5.37 -5.22
CA ASP A 164 34.92 4.64 -6.45
C ASP A 164 36.12 3.70 -6.29
N ARG A 165 36.92 3.88 -5.24
CA ARG A 165 38.11 3.07 -4.94
C ARG A 165 37.88 1.97 -3.92
N THR A 166 36.68 1.92 -3.33
CA THR A 166 36.35 0.97 -2.28
C THR A 166 36.18 -0.44 -2.88
N ILE A 167 36.91 -1.41 -2.33
CA ILE A 167 36.78 -2.80 -2.71
C ILE A 167 35.60 -3.42 -1.95
N VAL A 168 34.61 -3.91 -2.67
CA VAL A 168 33.47 -4.62 -2.08
C VAL A 168 33.77 -6.11 -2.09
N LYS A 169 33.60 -6.79 -0.97
CA LYS A 169 33.79 -8.25 -0.82
C LYS A 169 32.48 -8.89 -0.42
N PHE A 170 31.98 -9.77 -1.25
CA PHE A 170 30.75 -10.50 -0.98
C PHE A 170 31.03 -11.78 -0.20
N SER A 171 30.36 -11.92 0.96
CA SER A 171 30.37 -13.17 1.74
C SER A 171 29.16 -14.03 1.42
N ASN A 172 29.39 -15.24 0.96
CA ASN A 172 28.33 -16.20 0.66
C ASN A 172 27.78 -16.88 1.95
N GLU A 173 28.36 -16.58 3.12
CA GLU A 173 27.83 -17.01 4.41
C GLU A 173 26.67 -16.11 4.82
N ALA A 174 25.46 -16.62 4.66
CA ALA A 174 24.27 -15.90 5.08
C ALA A 174 24.28 -15.67 6.61
N ILE A 175 24.39 -14.41 7.03
CA ILE A 175 24.48 -14.00 8.44
C ILE A 175 23.07 -13.88 9.03
N ARG A 176 22.89 -14.39 10.26
CA ARG A 176 21.69 -14.16 11.05
C ARG A 176 21.84 -12.87 11.84
N ILE A 177 20.95 -11.89 11.61
CA ILE A 177 20.81 -10.73 12.49
C ILE A 177 19.90 -11.13 13.65
N GLY A 178 20.41 -10.95 14.88
CA GLY A 178 19.63 -11.01 16.13
C GLY A 178 18.91 -12.34 16.38
N GLY A 179 19.48 -13.22 17.17
CA GLY A 179 18.81 -14.42 17.68
C GLY A 179 19.79 -15.32 18.45
N THR A 180 19.45 -15.61 19.69
CA THR A 180 20.12 -16.51 20.60
C THR A 180 20.53 -17.83 19.92
N PRO A 181 21.70 -18.44 20.25
CA PRO A 181 22.13 -19.68 19.63
C PRO A 181 21.35 -20.88 20.21
N GLY A 182 20.50 -21.47 19.39
CA GLY A 182 19.77 -22.69 19.76
C GLY A 182 19.02 -23.24 18.54
N GLY A 183 19.53 -24.33 17.98
CA GLY A 183 19.07 -24.95 16.75
C GLY A 183 17.66 -25.55 16.81
N ALA A 184 16.92 -25.41 15.74
CA ALA A 184 15.86 -26.31 15.26
C ALA A 184 15.69 -26.13 13.75
N LYS A 185 15.50 -27.24 13.04
CA LYS A 185 15.18 -27.26 11.60
C LYS A 185 13.94 -26.42 11.34
N ARG A 186 14.04 -25.44 10.43
CA ARG A 186 12.93 -24.56 10.04
C ARG A 186 12.32 -25.05 8.72
N GLU A 187 11.06 -25.40 8.79
CA GLU A 187 10.17 -25.51 7.64
C GLU A 187 9.56 -24.12 7.37
N ILE A 188 9.63 -23.74 6.10
CA ILE A 188 8.90 -22.69 5.38
C ILE A 188 8.46 -21.48 6.24
N ILE A 189 9.38 -20.56 6.46
CA ILE A 189 9.09 -19.18 6.85
C ILE A 189 9.18 -18.38 5.56
N GLU A 190 8.06 -17.76 5.13
CA GLU A 190 8.16 -16.74 4.10
C GLU A 190 9.16 -15.67 4.56
N PRO A 191 10.09 -15.25 3.69
CA PRO A 191 11.05 -14.21 4.04
C PRO A 191 10.27 -12.96 4.41
N LEU A 192 10.63 -12.29 5.52
CA LEU A 192 10.14 -10.95 5.83
C LEU A 192 10.39 -10.09 4.59
N SER A 193 9.33 -9.54 4.03
CA SER A 193 9.47 -8.66 2.88
C SER A 193 10.20 -7.40 3.32
N ASP A 194 11.09 -6.89 2.47
CA ASP A 194 11.82 -5.64 2.73
C ASP A 194 10.94 -4.39 2.50
N ILE A 195 9.63 -4.54 2.64
CA ILE A 195 8.63 -3.48 2.45
C ILE A 195 8.59 -2.62 3.71
N THR A 196 8.77 -1.32 3.51
CA THR A 196 8.67 -0.30 4.55
C THR A 196 7.44 0.58 4.30
N TYR A 197 7.10 1.46 5.25
CA TYR A 197 5.99 2.41 5.05
C TYR A 197 6.20 3.34 3.85
N GLU A 198 7.45 3.62 3.49
CA GLU A 198 7.81 4.42 2.30
C GLU A 198 7.50 3.72 0.97
N ASP A 199 7.23 2.43 0.99
CA ASP A 199 6.83 1.66 -0.19
C ASP A 199 5.31 1.63 -0.36
N ILE A 200 4.57 2.30 0.53
CA ILE A 200 3.12 2.42 0.48
C ILE A 200 2.76 3.88 0.20
N GLY A 201 2.10 4.12 -0.94
CA GLY A 201 1.58 5.42 -1.31
C GLY A 201 0.08 5.53 -1.10
N GLY A 202 -0.41 6.74 -0.80
CA GLY A 202 -1.84 7.08 -0.77
C GLY A 202 -2.64 6.56 0.41
N LEU A 203 -1.97 6.06 1.47
CA LEU A 203 -2.62 5.45 2.62
C LEU A 203 -2.10 6.01 3.96
N ALA A 204 -1.71 7.29 3.99
CA ALA A 204 -1.11 7.93 5.16
C ALA A 204 -2.02 7.84 6.41
N ASP A 205 -3.32 8.11 6.27
CA ASP A 205 -4.29 8.07 7.37
C ASP A 205 -4.50 6.64 7.89
N GLN A 206 -4.60 5.66 6.99
CA GLN A 206 -4.75 4.25 7.33
C GLN A 206 -3.49 3.72 8.04
N LEU A 207 -2.31 4.08 7.55
CA LEU A 207 -1.04 3.76 8.22
C LEU A 207 -0.97 4.40 9.61
N GLY A 208 -1.42 5.64 9.77
CA GLY A 208 -1.54 6.29 11.07
C GLY A 208 -2.41 5.50 12.05
N GLN A 209 -3.61 5.08 11.62
CA GLN A 209 -4.51 4.25 12.42
C GLN A 209 -3.87 2.90 12.80
N ILE A 210 -3.22 2.22 11.84
CA ILE A 210 -2.57 0.93 12.07
C ILE A 210 -1.41 1.07 13.05
N ARG A 211 -0.62 2.13 12.95
CA ARG A 211 0.45 2.42 13.91
C ARG A 211 -0.08 2.56 15.33
N GLU A 212 -1.15 3.32 15.53
CA GLU A 212 -1.77 3.47 16.85
C GLU A 212 -2.33 2.14 17.40
N MET A 213 -2.89 1.31 16.52
CA MET A 213 -3.58 0.08 16.94
C MET A 213 -2.65 -1.12 17.09
N ILE A 214 -1.55 -1.19 16.33
CA ILE A 214 -0.66 -2.36 16.29
C ILE A 214 0.75 -2.00 16.75
N GLU A 215 1.39 -1.02 16.10
CA GLU A 215 2.79 -0.68 16.38
C GLU A 215 2.98 -0.18 17.81
N LEU A 216 2.17 0.81 18.23
CA LEU A 216 2.28 1.40 19.55
C LEU A 216 2.09 0.39 20.69
N PRO A 217 1.05 -0.50 20.69
CA PRO A 217 0.91 -1.52 21.72
C PRO A 217 2.03 -2.56 21.74
N MET A 218 2.59 -2.88 20.58
CA MET A 218 3.67 -3.88 20.48
C MET A 218 5.03 -3.31 20.90
N ARG A 219 5.29 -2.02 20.64
CA ARG A 219 6.52 -1.34 21.08
C ARG A 219 6.46 -0.88 22.53
N HIS A 220 5.30 -0.43 22.98
CA HIS A 220 5.09 0.21 24.29
C HIS A 220 3.91 -0.40 25.05
N PRO A 221 3.93 -1.70 25.37
CA PRO A 221 2.85 -2.37 26.10
C PRO A 221 2.61 -1.77 27.49
N GLU A 222 3.65 -1.17 28.11
CA GLU A 222 3.58 -0.52 29.40
C GLU A 222 2.59 0.65 29.44
N LEU A 223 2.41 1.38 28.33
CA LEU A 223 1.46 2.48 28.25
C LEU A 223 0.02 1.98 28.38
N PHE A 224 -0.30 0.88 27.71
CA PHE A 224 -1.62 0.27 27.73
C PHE A 224 -1.94 -0.34 29.11
N GLN A 225 -0.95 -0.99 29.73
CA GLN A 225 -1.08 -1.51 31.09
C GLN A 225 -1.33 -0.38 32.11
N GLN A 226 -0.62 0.75 31.99
CA GLN A 226 -0.78 1.89 32.88
C GLN A 226 -2.17 2.55 32.74
N LEU A 227 -2.71 2.59 31.52
CA LEU A 227 -4.04 3.11 31.23
C LEU A 227 -5.16 2.11 31.54
N GLY A 228 -4.84 0.84 31.79
CA GLY A 228 -5.84 -0.21 32.00
C GLY A 228 -6.64 -0.54 30.73
N ILE A 229 -6.04 -0.33 29.54
CA ILE A 229 -6.68 -0.57 28.24
C ILE A 229 -6.06 -1.81 27.62
N GLU A 230 -6.89 -2.72 27.13
CA GLU A 230 -6.41 -3.86 26.35
C GLU A 230 -6.17 -3.43 24.88
N PRO A 231 -4.99 -3.72 24.29
CA PRO A 231 -4.75 -3.47 22.88
C PRO A 231 -5.64 -4.38 22.00
N PRO A 232 -5.98 -3.93 20.78
CA PRO A 232 -6.76 -4.76 19.86
C PRO A 232 -5.98 -6.04 19.50
N LYS A 233 -6.69 -7.17 19.50
CA LYS A 233 -6.12 -8.49 19.18
C LYS A 233 -6.15 -8.78 17.69
N GLY A 234 -7.07 -8.15 16.98
CA GLY A 234 -7.26 -8.33 15.55
C GLY A 234 -7.70 -7.06 14.85
N VAL A 235 -7.13 -6.85 13.66
CA VAL A 235 -7.49 -5.76 12.76
C VAL A 235 -7.94 -6.35 11.42
N LEU A 236 -9.09 -5.89 10.92
CA LEU A 236 -9.64 -6.31 9.64
C LEU A 236 -9.40 -5.20 8.59
N LEU A 237 -8.60 -5.51 7.58
CA LEU A 237 -8.41 -4.66 6.41
C LEU A 237 -9.42 -5.06 5.33
N HIS A 238 -10.21 -4.12 4.83
CA HIS A 238 -11.18 -4.41 3.79
C HIS A 238 -11.18 -3.35 2.68
N GLY A 239 -11.56 -3.74 1.47
CA GLY A 239 -11.62 -2.84 0.32
C GLY A 239 -11.38 -3.57 -1.00
N PRO A 240 -11.39 -2.87 -2.15
CA PRO A 240 -11.19 -3.47 -3.47
C PRO A 240 -9.88 -4.26 -3.58
N PRO A 241 -9.79 -5.24 -4.48
CA PRO A 241 -8.53 -5.94 -4.74
C PRO A 241 -7.48 -4.98 -5.32
N GLY A 242 -6.20 -5.28 -5.09
CA GLY A 242 -5.08 -4.47 -5.61
C GLY A 242 -4.86 -3.12 -4.91
N THR A 243 -5.53 -2.84 -3.78
CA THR A 243 -5.35 -1.59 -3.00
C THR A 243 -4.22 -1.65 -1.98
N GLY A 244 -3.48 -2.75 -1.87
CA GLY A 244 -2.28 -2.84 -1.02
C GLY A 244 -2.49 -3.41 0.39
N LYS A 245 -3.61 -4.10 0.67
CA LYS A 245 -3.90 -4.69 2.00
C LYS A 245 -2.79 -5.60 2.53
N THR A 246 -2.26 -6.47 1.69
CA THR A 246 -1.16 -7.37 2.03
C THR A 246 0.15 -6.62 2.26
N LEU A 247 0.43 -5.59 1.44
CA LEU A 247 1.62 -4.73 1.58
C LEU A 247 1.63 -4.01 2.93
N ILE A 248 0.49 -3.52 3.38
CA ILE A 248 0.35 -2.87 4.70
C ILE A 248 0.75 -3.82 5.83
N ALA A 249 0.22 -5.05 5.82
CA ALA A 249 0.52 -6.02 6.87
C ALA A 249 2.02 -6.38 6.93
N GLN A 250 2.66 -6.51 5.77
CA GLN A 250 4.09 -6.76 5.65
C GLN A 250 4.93 -5.57 6.14
N ALA A 251 4.56 -4.35 5.76
CA ALA A 251 5.27 -3.14 6.19
C ALA A 251 5.19 -2.95 7.70
N VAL A 252 4.01 -3.15 8.30
CA VAL A 252 3.84 -3.08 9.76
C VAL A 252 4.73 -4.10 10.47
N ALA A 253 4.75 -5.35 9.99
CA ALA A 253 5.57 -6.40 10.58
C ALA A 253 7.07 -6.07 10.52
N ASN A 254 7.50 -5.49 9.40
CA ASN A 254 8.90 -5.08 9.21
C ASN A 254 9.27 -3.90 10.14
N GLU A 255 8.41 -2.89 10.26
CA GLU A 255 8.68 -1.72 11.12
C GLU A 255 8.82 -2.06 12.61
N ILE A 256 8.13 -3.09 13.09
CA ILE A 256 8.21 -3.52 14.51
C ILE A 256 9.13 -4.73 14.72
N ASP A 257 9.85 -5.18 13.69
CA ASP A 257 10.68 -6.41 13.71
C ASP A 257 9.92 -7.65 14.23
N ALA A 258 8.61 -7.72 13.93
CA ALA A 258 7.79 -8.85 14.33
C ALA A 258 7.94 -10.04 13.37
N HIS A 259 7.80 -11.23 13.94
CA HIS A 259 7.71 -12.44 13.13
C HIS A 259 6.41 -12.44 12.31
N PHE A 260 6.53 -12.46 10.98
CA PHE A 260 5.39 -12.40 10.07
C PHE A 260 5.05 -13.78 9.52
N MET A 261 3.78 -14.15 9.63
CA MET A 261 3.25 -15.39 9.05
C MET A 261 2.01 -15.06 8.23
N SER A 262 2.03 -15.44 6.97
CA SER A 262 0.92 -15.24 6.03
C SER A 262 0.21 -16.55 5.75
N ILE A 263 -1.11 -16.51 5.71
CA ILE A 263 -1.96 -17.63 5.38
C ILE A 263 -3.00 -17.15 4.37
N SER A 264 -3.05 -17.82 3.23
CA SER A 264 -4.10 -17.60 2.23
C SER A 264 -5.32 -18.48 2.53
N GLY A 265 -6.50 -17.86 2.52
CA GLY A 265 -7.75 -18.57 2.79
C GLY A 265 -7.97 -19.78 1.90
N PRO A 266 -7.83 -19.70 0.57
CA PRO A 266 -7.95 -20.84 -0.34
C PRO A 266 -6.98 -21.98 -0.06
N GLU A 267 -5.77 -21.70 0.44
CA GLU A 267 -4.79 -22.74 0.79
C GLU A 267 -5.26 -23.61 1.95
N ILE A 268 -5.86 -22.99 2.96
CA ILE A 268 -6.44 -23.73 4.10
C ILE A 268 -7.59 -24.62 3.62
N MET A 269 -8.43 -24.10 2.73
CA MET A 269 -9.62 -24.81 2.29
C MET A 269 -9.36 -25.89 1.25
N SER A 270 -8.22 -25.86 0.54
CA SER A 270 -7.87 -26.79 -0.55
C SER A 270 -7.28 -28.12 -0.08
N LYS A 271 -6.86 -28.25 1.17
CA LYS A 271 -6.23 -29.46 1.71
C LYS A 271 -7.27 -30.43 2.33
N TYR A 272 -6.88 -31.70 2.39
CA TYR A 272 -7.73 -32.85 2.79
C TYR A 272 -8.50 -32.65 4.10
N TYR A 273 -9.63 -33.36 4.23
CA TYR A 273 -10.51 -33.39 5.40
C TYR A 273 -9.74 -33.54 6.72
N GLY A 274 -9.83 -32.54 7.63
CA GLY A 274 -9.23 -32.57 8.98
C GLY A 274 -7.86 -31.90 9.14
N GLU A 275 -7.15 -31.55 8.05
CA GLU A 275 -5.83 -30.88 8.12
C GLU A 275 -5.95 -29.37 8.33
N SER A 276 -7.02 -28.74 7.84
CA SER A 276 -7.24 -27.30 7.88
C SER A 276 -7.27 -26.71 9.31
N GLU A 277 -7.98 -27.37 10.23
CA GLU A 277 -8.05 -26.98 11.64
C GLU A 277 -6.70 -27.13 12.35
N GLY A 278 -5.97 -28.21 12.02
CA GLY A 278 -4.63 -28.49 12.55
C GLY A 278 -3.61 -27.44 12.10
N GLN A 279 -3.69 -27.05 10.83
CA GLN A 279 -2.78 -26.05 10.25
C GLN A 279 -3.00 -24.67 10.87
N LEU A 280 -4.24 -24.22 11.04
CA LEU A 280 -4.53 -22.97 11.76
C LEU A 280 -3.95 -22.99 13.18
N ARG A 281 -4.18 -24.06 13.92
CA ARG A 281 -3.65 -24.21 15.28
C ARG A 281 -2.12 -24.13 15.30
N GLN A 282 -1.47 -24.82 14.38
CA GLN A 282 -0.02 -24.85 14.28
C GLN A 282 0.58 -23.46 14.04
N VAL A 283 -0.05 -22.65 13.17
CA VAL A 283 0.38 -21.27 12.90
C VAL A 283 0.25 -20.39 14.14
N PHE A 284 -0.87 -20.46 14.85
CA PHE A 284 -1.03 -19.68 16.09
C PHE A 284 -0.07 -20.13 17.21
N GLU A 285 0.24 -21.42 17.32
CA GLU A 285 1.25 -21.93 18.25
C GLU A 285 2.67 -21.48 17.86
N GLU A 286 2.96 -21.38 16.58
CA GLU A 286 4.23 -20.86 16.07
C GLU A 286 4.34 -19.35 16.30
N ALA A 287 3.26 -18.60 16.10
CA ALA A 287 3.19 -17.18 16.41
C ALA A 287 3.49 -16.90 17.89
N GLU A 288 2.91 -17.69 18.78
CA GLU A 288 3.13 -17.58 20.22
C GLU A 288 4.61 -17.85 20.60
N LYS A 289 5.23 -18.85 19.98
CA LYS A 289 6.64 -19.21 20.24
C LYS A 289 7.64 -18.15 19.75
N ASN A 290 7.29 -17.42 18.69
CA ASN A 290 8.15 -16.42 18.06
C ASN A 290 7.67 -14.98 18.35
N SER A 291 6.96 -14.75 19.44
CA SER A 291 6.50 -13.41 19.84
C SER A 291 7.68 -12.42 20.01
N PRO A 292 7.57 -11.16 19.53
CA PRO A 292 6.41 -10.51 18.94
C PRO A 292 6.10 -11.01 17.51
N SER A 293 4.83 -11.25 17.19
CA SER A 293 4.45 -11.83 15.91
C SER A 293 3.14 -11.27 15.33
N ILE A 294 3.07 -11.24 14.00
CA ILE A 294 1.86 -10.89 13.24
C ILE A 294 1.43 -12.11 12.42
N VAL A 295 0.18 -12.53 12.61
CA VAL A 295 -0.49 -13.52 11.77
C VAL A 295 -1.37 -12.80 10.76
N PHE A 296 -1.05 -12.92 9.49
CA PHE A 296 -1.82 -12.33 8.39
C PHE A 296 -2.72 -13.38 7.74
N LEU A 297 -4.02 -13.13 7.73
CA LEU A 297 -5.04 -13.99 7.10
C LEU A 297 -5.55 -13.30 5.85
N ASP A 298 -5.07 -13.71 4.68
CA ASP A 298 -5.56 -13.16 3.42
C ASP A 298 -6.82 -13.89 2.94
N GLU A 299 -7.71 -13.15 2.27
CA GLU A 299 -9.01 -13.67 1.79
C GLU A 299 -9.79 -14.40 2.89
N ILE A 300 -9.91 -13.77 4.07
CA ILE A 300 -10.59 -14.39 5.24
C ILE A 300 -12.05 -14.77 4.95
N ASP A 301 -12.69 -14.15 3.98
CA ASP A 301 -14.05 -14.48 3.54
C ASP A 301 -14.15 -15.90 2.94
N SER A 302 -13.03 -16.47 2.45
CA SER A 302 -12.98 -17.86 2.02
C SER A 302 -12.88 -18.85 3.19
N ILE A 303 -12.26 -18.43 4.33
CA ILE A 303 -12.13 -19.27 5.53
C ILE A 303 -13.39 -19.17 6.40
N ALA A 304 -13.95 -17.98 6.51
CA ALA A 304 -15.00 -17.65 7.45
C ALA A 304 -16.21 -16.97 6.78
N PRO A 305 -16.87 -17.63 5.82
CA PRO A 305 -18.07 -17.10 5.20
C PRO A 305 -19.23 -17.01 6.19
N ARG A 306 -20.22 -16.16 5.90
CA ARG A 306 -21.46 -16.10 6.68
C ARG A 306 -22.10 -17.49 6.80
N ARG A 307 -22.66 -17.82 7.94
CA ARG A 307 -23.31 -19.11 8.21
C ARG A 307 -24.41 -19.47 7.21
N ALA A 308 -25.06 -18.47 6.60
CA ALA A 308 -26.09 -18.66 5.57
C ALA A 308 -25.48 -19.05 4.20
N GLU A 309 -24.21 -18.74 3.97
CA GLU A 309 -23.47 -18.99 2.73
C GLU A 309 -22.54 -20.22 2.88
N ALA A 310 -22.26 -20.64 4.12
CA ALA A 310 -21.43 -21.80 4.43
C ALA A 310 -22.14 -23.10 3.98
N SER A 311 -21.62 -23.70 2.91
CA SER A 311 -22.22 -24.91 2.29
C SER A 311 -21.71 -26.23 2.87
N GLY A 312 -20.70 -26.23 3.78
CA GLY A 312 -20.06 -27.44 4.29
C GLY A 312 -19.81 -27.46 5.81
N ASP A 313 -19.75 -28.68 6.37
CA ASP A 313 -19.39 -28.89 7.80
C ASP A 313 -17.91 -28.53 8.09
N VAL A 314 -17.05 -28.54 7.07
CA VAL A 314 -15.62 -28.17 7.20
C VAL A 314 -15.49 -26.67 7.46
N GLU A 315 -16.16 -25.84 6.66
CA GLU A 315 -16.15 -24.37 6.82
C GLU A 315 -16.61 -23.98 8.23
N ARG A 316 -17.70 -24.58 8.72
CA ARG A 316 -18.21 -24.30 10.07
C ARG A 316 -17.23 -24.66 11.17
N ARG A 317 -16.47 -25.75 11.02
CA ARG A 317 -15.46 -26.17 12.00
C ARG A 317 -14.23 -25.27 11.97
N VAL A 318 -13.77 -24.87 10.78
CA VAL A 318 -12.65 -23.93 10.61
C VAL A 318 -13.00 -22.58 11.23
N VAL A 319 -14.21 -22.05 10.98
CA VAL A 319 -14.69 -20.82 11.65
C VAL A 319 -14.72 -20.96 13.15
N ALA A 320 -15.26 -22.07 13.68
CA ALA A 320 -15.30 -22.31 15.13
C ALA A 320 -13.89 -22.41 15.74
N GLN A 321 -12.95 -23.05 15.02
CA GLN A 321 -11.55 -23.11 15.44
C GLN A 321 -10.90 -21.73 15.45
N LEU A 322 -11.08 -20.92 14.39
CA LEU A 322 -10.56 -19.56 14.32
C LEU A 322 -11.10 -18.69 15.46
N LEU A 323 -12.40 -18.75 15.74
CA LEU A 323 -13.02 -18.06 16.88
C LEU A 323 -12.36 -18.46 18.21
N THR A 324 -12.13 -19.76 18.42
CA THR A 324 -11.48 -20.29 19.64
C THR A 324 -10.02 -19.81 19.75
N LEU A 325 -9.29 -19.77 18.64
CA LEU A 325 -7.91 -19.31 18.60
C LEU A 325 -7.81 -17.81 18.89
N MET A 326 -8.72 -16.99 18.31
CA MET A 326 -8.80 -15.55 18.59
C MET A 326 -9.14 -15.26 20.06
N ASP A 327 -10.13 -15.95 20.62
CA ASP A 327 -10.49 -15.83 22.03
C ASP A 327 -9.35 -16.27 22.98
N GLY A 328 -8.54 -17.23 22.53
CA GLY A 328 -7.40 -17.75 23.28
C GLY A 328 -6.14 -16.89 23.25
N LEU A 329 -6.11 -15.78 22.50
CA LEU A 329 -4.97 -14.85 22.45
C LEU A 329 -4.77 -14.06 23.76
N GLU A 330 -5.76 -14.08 24.68
CA GLU A 330 -5.60 -13.53 26.03
C GLU A 330 -4.52 -14.28 26.81
N GLY A 331 -3.40 -13.59 27.08
CA GLY A 331 -2.27 -14.16 27.82
C GLY A 331 -1.21 -14.88 26.97
N ARG A 332 -1.32 -14.87 25.64
CA ARG A 332 -0.37 -15.52 24.72
C ARG A 332 0.75 -14.62 24.18
N GLY A 333 1.13 -13.58 24.92
CA GLY A 333 2.22 -12.68 24.51
C GLY A 333 1.79 -11.64 23.48
N GLN A 334 2.77 -11.05 22.77
CA GLN A 334 2.54 -10.01 21.77
C GLN A 334 2.23 -10.63 20.40
N VAL A 335 1.02 -11.18 20.24
CA VAL A 335 0.54 -11.73 18.96
C VAL A 335 -0.64 -10.91 18.49
N VAL A 336 -0.56 -10.36 17.27
CA VAL A 336 -1.64 -9.61 16.62
C VAL A 336 -2.05 -10.33 15.34
N VAL A 337 -3.36 -10.40 15.09
CA VAL A 337 -3.91 -10.98 13.87
C VAL A 337 -4.40 -9.87 12.95
N ILE A 338 -3.88 -9.81 11.72
CA ILE A 338 -4.37 -8.91 10.69
C ILE A 338 -5.10 -9.77 9.66
N ALA A 339 -6.34 -9.48 9.37
CA ALA A 339 -7.08 -10.16 8.31
C ALA A 339 -7.37 -9.22 7.15
N ALA A 340 -7.37 -9.75 5.93
CA ALA A 340 -7.73 -8.99 4.73
C ALA A 340 -8.89 -9.65 3.99
N THR A 341 -9.78 -8.82 3.44
CA THR A 341 -10.89 -9.25 2.59
C THR A 341 -11.26 -8.20 1.56
N ASN A 342 -11.73 -8.66 0.40
CA ASN A 342 -12.37 -7.78 -0.57
C ASN A 342 -13.90 -7.67 -0.31
N ARG A 343 -14.45 -8.52 0.57
CA ARG A 343 -15.90 -8.69 0.76
C ARG A 343 -16.28 -8.69 2.24
N VAL A 344 -16.12 -7.55 2.92
CA VAL A 344 -16.37 -7.42 4.37
C VAL A 344 -17.75 -7.94 4.79
N ASN A 345 -18.76 -7.83 3.92
CA ASN A 345 -20.11 -8.31 4.17
C ASN A 345 -20.27 -9.83 4.05
N ALA A 346 -19.29 -10.54 3.49
CA ALA A 346 -19.32 -12.01 3.38
C ALA A 346 -18.79 -12.72 4.63
N ILE A 347 -18.12 -12.02 5.54
CA ILE A 347 -17.53 -12.59 6.76
C ILE A 347 -18.61 -12.87 7.83
N ASP A 348 -18.43 -13.96 8.60
CA ASP A 348 -19.29 -14.26 9.75
C ASP A 348 -19.25 -13.10 10.77
N PRO A 349 -20.41 -12.50 11.14
CA PRO A 349 -20.47 -11.40 12.10
C PRO A 349 -19.87 -11.71 13.47
N ALA A 350 -19.73 -12.99 13.84
CA ALA A 350 -19.12 -13.40 15.10
C ALA A 350 -17.63 -13.05 15.17
N LEU A 351 -16.92 -12.98 14.03
CA LEU A 351 -15.51 -12.55 13.97
C LEU A 351 -15.35 -11.04 14.13
N ARG A 352 -16.37 -10.26 13.79
CA ARG A 352 -16.36 -8.78 13.84
C ARG A 352 -16.88 -8.24 15.18
N ARG A 353 -16.69 -8.97 16.27
CA ARG A 353 -17.09 -8.57 17.63
C ARG A 353 -15.87 -8.22 18.47
N GLY A 354 -16.09 -7.44 19.53
CA GLY A 354 -15.06 -7.07 20.50
C GLY A 354 -14.26 -8.28 20.99
N GLY A 355 -12.94 -8.10 21.12
CA GLY A 355 -12.01 -9.16 21.50
C GLY A 355 -11.51 -10.04 20.34
N ARG A 356 -11.96 -9.77 19.10
CA ARG A 356 -11.54 -10.48 17.86
C ARG A 356 -11.09 -9.45 16.82
N PHE A 357 -11.77 -9.34 15.67
CA PHE A 357 -11.56 -8.24 14.72
C PHE A 357 -12.48 -7.08 15.08
N ASP A 358 -12.14 -6.40 16.15
CA ASP A 358 -12.91 -5.27 16.69
C ASP A 358 -12.56 -3.94 16.03
N ARG A 359 -11.52 -3.92 15.23
CA ARG A 359 -11.09 -2.79 14.43
C ARG A 359 -11.13 -3.11 12.96
N GLU A 360 -11.84 -2.28 12.21
CA GLU A 360 -11.99 -2.39 10.76
C GLU A 360 -11.41 -1.15 10.11
N ILE A 361 -10.55 -1.33 9.10
CA ILE A 361 -9.92 -0.25 8.35
C ILE A 361 -10.25 -0.45 6.88
N GLU A 362 -10.88 0.54 6.29
CA GLU A 362 -11.20 0.55 4.88
C GLU A 362 -9.99 1.04 4.06
N ILE A 363 -9.57 0.21 3.11
CA ILE A 363 -8.53 0.53 2.14
C ILE A 363 -9.23 0.76 0.79
N GLY A 364 -9.57 2.02 0.54
CA GLY A 364 -10.32 2.43 -0.64
C GLY A 364 -9.47 2.58 -1.90
N VAL A 365 -10.11 3.09 -2.96
CA VAL A 365 -9.42 3.51 -4.18
C VAL A 365 -8.62 4.78 -3.88
N PRO A 366 -7.36 4.89 -4.34
CA PRO A 366 -6.50 6.02 -4.00
C PRO A 366 -7.01 7.34 -4.59
N SER A 367 -6.87 8.43 -3.81
CA SER A 367 -7.08 9.80 -4.27
C SER A 367 -6.08 10.18 -5.37
N ARG A 368 -6.22 11.38 -5.97
CA ARG A 368 -5.25 11.91 -6.93
C ARG A 368 -3.83 11.94 -6.34
N GLU A 369 -3.71 12.48 -5.15
CA GLU A 369 -2.44 12.57 -4.41
C GLU A 369 -1.90 11.16 -4.11
N GLY A 370 -2.77 10.25 -3.70
CA GLY A 370 -2.42 8.85 -3.46
C GLY A 370 -1.91 8.15 -4.72
N ARG A 371 -2.53 8.38 -5.88
CA ARG A 371 -2.04 7.83 -7.16
C ARG A 371 -0.68 8.40 -7.53
N LEU A 372 -0.43 9.68 -7.28
CA LEU A 372 0.89 10.28 -7.49
C LEU A 372 1.96 9.62 -6.61
N GLU A 373 1.68 9.44 -5.32
CA GLU A 373 2.59 8.76 -4.40
C GLU A 373 2.88 7.32 -4.85
N ILE A 374 1.84 6.56 -5.24
CA ILE A 374 2.00 5.19 -5.75
C ILE A 374 2.86 5.17 -7.02
N LEU A 375 2.63 6.10 -7.96
CA LEU A 375 3.46 6.22 -9.16
C LEU A 375 4.91 6.54 -8.78
N GLN A 376 5.16 7.44 -7.83
CA GLN A 376 6.50 7.76 -7.33
C GLN A 376 7.18 6.53 -6.71
N VAL A 377 6.44 5.70 -5.97
CA VAL A 377 6.97 4.43 -5.43
C VAL A 377 7.43 3.50 -6.56
N HIS A 378 6.55 3.23 -7.53
CA HIS A 378 6.84 2.26 -8.58
C HIS A 378 7.83 2.75 -9.63
N THR A 379 8.03 4.07 -9.76
CA THR A 379 8.98 4.65 -10.73
C THR A 379 10.28 5.12 -10.08
N ARG A 380 10.43 5.01 -8.77
CA ARG A 380 11.59 5.51 -7.98
C ARG A 380 12.94 5.08 -8.56
N ASP A 381 13.02 3.84 -9.00
CA ASP A 381 14.26 3.21 -9.48
C ASP A 381 14.30 3.08 -11.01
N MET A 382 13.34 3.68 -11.70
CA MET A 382 13.26 3.63 -13.16
C MET A 382 14.00 4.82 -13.78
N PRO A 383 14.73 4.62 -14.88
CA PRO A 383 15.44 5.69 -15.61
C PRO A 383 14.42 6.51 -16.41
N LEU A 384 13.70 7.40 -15.75
CA LEU A 384 12.75 8.30 -16.40
C LEU A 384 13.46 9.43 -17.12
N GLU A 385 12.91 9.90 -18.24
CA GLU A 385 13.33 11.13 -18.91
C GLU A 385 12.88 12.36 -18.09
N GLU A 386 13.64 13.44 -18.09
CA GLU A 386 13.41 14.63 -17.24
C GLU A 386 12.09 15.38 -17.53
N ASP A 387 11.52 15.17 -18.71
CA ASP A 387 10.28 15.81 -19.17
C ASP A 387 9.01 15.09 -18.70
N ILE A 388 9.14 13.95 -18.02
CA ILE A 388 8.00 13.17 -17.53
C ILE A 388 7.42 13.82 -16.26
N ASP A 389 6.18 14.27 -16.39
CA ASP A 389 5.40 14.81 -15.29
C ASP A 389 4.42 13.73 -14.77
N LEU A 390 4.74 13.12 -13.61
CA LEU A 390 3.91 12.10 -12.98
C LEU A 390 2.55 12.64 -12.49
N GLU A 391 2.44 13.95 -12.23
CA GLU A 391 1.16 14.56 -11.82
C GLU A 391 0.11 14.44 -12.93
N GLN A 392 0.51 14.65 -14.19
CA GLN A 392 -0.39 14.47 -15.34
C GLN A 392 -0.90 13.02 -15.47
N TYR A 393 -0.09 12.04 -15.08
CA TYR A 393 -0.51 10.64 -15.07
C TYR A 393 -1.41 10.33 -13.88
N ALA A 394 -1.18 10.93 -12.72
CA ALA A 394 -2.10 10.84 -11.59
C ALA A 394 -3.48 11.40 -11.94
N ASP A 395 -3.56 12.48 -12.74
CA ASP A 395 -4.82 13.05 -13.22
C ASP A 395 -5.57 12.09 -14.18
N LYS A 396 -4.83 11.41 -15.07
CA LYS A 396 -5.39 10.54 -16.11
C LYS A 396 -5.73 9.12 -15.63
N THR A 397 -5.26 8.71 -14.47
CA THR A 397 -5.45 7.36 -13.93
C THR A 397 -6.60 7.27 -12.92
N HIS A 398 -7.67 8.01 -13.16
CA HIS A 398 -8.85 7.95 -12.32
C HIS A 398 -9.41 6.52 -12.21
N GLY A 399 -9.74 6.08 -10.99
CA GLY A 399 -10.22 4.71 -10.73
C GLY A 399 -9.15 3.60 -10.78
N PHE A 400 -7.87 3.94 -10.98
CA PHE A 400 -6.78 2.98 -10.88
C PHE A 400 -6.48 2.70 -9.41
N VAL A 401 -6.28 1.42 -9.09
CA VAL A 401 -5.77 0.97 -7.79
C VAL A 401 -4.25 0.76 -7.84
N GLY A 402 -3.64 0.44 -6.71
CA GLY A 402 -2.18 0.26 -6.63
C GLY A 402 -1.62 -0.73 -7.66
N SER A 403 -2.27 -1.87 -7.86
CA SER A 403 -1.85 -2.88 -8.85
C SER A 403 -1.95 -2.42 -10.30
N ASP A 404 -2.88 -1.50 -10.60
CA ASP A 404 -3.01 -0.94 -11.96
C ASP A 404 -1.87 0.04 -12.24
N LEU A 405 -1.52 0.88 -11.24
CA LEU A 405 -0.42 1.83 -11.33
C LEU A 405 0.94 1.12 -11.38
N GLU A 406 1.11 0.02 -10.66
CA GLU A 406 2.27 -0.88 -10.80
C GLU A 406 2.35 -1.44 -12.22
N SER A 407 1.22 -1.90 -12.76
CA SER A 407 1.15 -2.42 -14.14
C SER A 407 1.48 -1.33 -15.17
N LEU A 408 1.05 -0.08 -14.94
CA LEU A 408 1.38 1.07 -15.78
C LEU A 408 2.90 1.33 -15.80
N ALA A 409 3.53 1.37 -14.64
CA ALA A 409 4.97 1.55 -14.53
C ALA A 409 5.74 0.40 -15.22
N ARG A 410 5.32 -0.85 -14.99
CA ARG A 410 5.92 -2.04 -15.60
C ARG A 410 5.77 -2.04 -17.13
N GLU A 411 4.56 -1.78 -17.65
CA GLU A 411 4.32 -1.77 -19.11
C GLU A 411 5.05 -0.61 -19.79
N SER A 412 5.19 0.53 -19.12
CA SER A 412 6.00 1.65 -19.63
C SER A 412 7.46 1.26 -19.79
N ALA A 413 8.03 0.54 -18.82
CA ALA A 413 9.39 0.00 -18.94
C ALA A 413 9.50 -1.03 -20.06
N MET A 414 8.47 -1.88 -20.24
CA MET A 414 8.44 -2.84 -21.35
C MET A 414 8.33 -2.16 -22.72
N ASN A 415 7.60 -1.05 -22.82
CA ASN A 415 7.53 -0.26 -24.07
C ASN A 415 8.88 0.39 -24.39
N ALA A 416 9.58 0.94 -23.39
CA ALA A 416 10.93 1.45 -23.58
C ALA A 416 11.90 0.35 -24.07
N LEU A 417 11.81 -0.85 -23.49
CA LEU A 417 12.61 -2.00 -23.92
C LEU A 417 12.27 -2.42 -25.36
N ARG A 418 10.98 -2.51 -25.72
CA ARG A 418 10.54 -2.85 -27.09
C ARG A 418 11.05 -1.83 -28.11
N ARG A 419 11.14 -0.55 -27.74
CA ARG A 419 11.64 0.52 -28.60
C ARG A 419 13.14 0.35 -28.91
N VAL A 420 13.93 -0.07 -27.93
CA VAL A 420 15.38 -0.25 -28.04
C VAL A 420 15.75 -1.66 -28.57
N SER A 421 14.88 -2.65 -28.39
CA SER A 421 15.10 -4.06 -28.76
C SER A 421 15.54 -4.29 -30.22
N PRO A 422 15.08 -3.54 -31.23
CA PRO A 422 15.59 -3.71 -32.61
C PRO A 422 17.07 -3.36 -32.77
N GLU A 423 17.63 -2.56 -31.89
CA GLU A 423 19.05 -2.16 -31.89
C GLU A 423 19.92 -3.14 -31.07
N LEU A 424 19.27 -4.08 -30.35
CA LEU A 424 19.93 -5.08 -29.51
C LEU A 424 20.15 -6.37 -30.29
N ASP A 425 21.40 -6.75 -30.43
CA ASP A 425 21.79 -8.08 -30.89
C ASP A 425 21.68 -9.07 -29.73
N LEU A 426 20.46 -9.63 -29.54
CA LEU A 426 20.13 -10.54 -28.44
C LEU A 426 20.90 -11.87 -28.46
N GLU A 427 21.68 -12.14 -29.51
CA GLU A 427 22.55 -13.31 -29.61
C GLU A 427 23.93 -13.09 -28.96
N LYS A 428 24.28 -11.84 -28.61
CA LYS A 428 25.50 -11.52 -27.87
C LYS A 428 25.29 -11.66 -26.37
N GLU A 429 26.25 -12.28 -25.68
CA GLU A 429 26.22 -12.48 -24.24
C GLU A 429 26.34 -11.15 -23.44
N GLU A 430 26.89 -10.09 -24.03
CA GLU A 430 27.05 -8.78 -23.40
C GLU A 430 26.28 -7.68 -24.15
N ILE A 431 25.44 -6.94 -23.43
CA ILE A 431 24.77 -5.74 -23.95
C ILE A 431 25.74 -4.57 -23.82
N PRO A 432 25.99 -3.81 -24.92
CA PRO A 432 26.88 -2.66 -24.90
C PRO A 432 26.42 -1.62 -23.87
N SER A 433 27.35 -1.04 -23.11
CA SER A 433 27.08 -0.03 -22.09
C SER A 433 26.35 1.20 -22.64
N ASP A 434 26.67 1.59 -23.87
CA ASP A 434 26.03 2.75 -24.53
C ASP A 434 24.53 2.56 -24.73
N VAL A 435 24.09 1.31 -24.94
CA VAL A 435 22.66 0.96 -25.09
C VAL A 435 21.97 0.98 -23.73
N LEU A 436 22.63 0.51 -22.67
CA LEU A 436 22.11 0.56 -21.32
C LEU A 436 21.95 2.00 -20.84
N GLU A 437 22.92 2.89 -21.14
CA GLU A 437 22.85 4.32 -20.80
C GLU A 437 21.76 5.07 -21.59
N SER A 438 21.48 4.63 -22.82
CA SER A 438 20.43 5.20 -23.68
C SER A 438 19.03 4.73 -23.32
N LEU A 439 18.90 3.67 -22.51
CA LEU A 439 17.62 3.09 -22.12
C LEU A 439 16.92 3.97 -21.09
N LYS A 440 16.20 4.98 -21.56
CA LYS A 440 15.33 5.83 -20.73
C LYS A 440 13.87 5.61 -21.12
N ILE A 441 13.00 5.66 -20.11
CA ILE A 441 11.55 5.63 -20.31
C ILE A 441 11.11 7.02 -20.74
N LYS A 442 10.41 7.09 -21.89
CA LYS A 442 9.92 8.33 -22.48
C LYS A 442 8.42 8.52 -22.20
N ASN A 443 7.97 9.76 -22.34
CA ASN A 443 6.56 10.11 -22.19
C ASN A 443 5.63 9.31 -23.14
N GLU A 444 6.14 8.93 -24.34
CA GLU A 444 5.40 8.07 -25.27
C GLU A 444 5.20 6.65 -24.74
N ASP A 445 6.19 6.09 -24.02
CA ASP A 445 6.13 4.75 -23.46
C ASP A 445 5.03 4.67 -22.38
N LEU A 446 4.92 5.71 -21.55
CA LEU A 446 3.85 5.83 -20.55
C LEU A 446 2.46 6.04 -21.17
N LYS A 447 2.36 6.88 -22.22
CA LYS A 447 1.08 7.09 -22.92
C LYS A 447 0.58 5.81 -23.59
N ASN A 448 1.47 5.06 -24.23
CA ASN A 448 1.12 3.79 -24.85
C ASN A 448 0.71 2.74 -23.81
N ALA A 449 1.39 2.68 -22.67
CA ALA A 449 1.03 1.80 -21.56
C ALA A 449 -0.37 2.14 -21.00
N LEU A 450 -0.67 3.43 -20.84
CA LEU A 450 -1.96 3.88 -20.30
C LEU A 450 -3.14 3.46 -21.17
N THR A 451 -2.98 3.43 -22.51
CA THR A 451 -4.07 3.00 -23.40
C THR A 451 -4.39 1.51 -23.32
N GLY A 452 -3.47 0.70 -22.81
CA GLY A 452 -3.62 -0.76 -22.70
C GLY A 452 -4.15 -1.25 -21.34
N ILE A 453 -4.26 -0.38 -20.34
CA ILE A 453 -4.63 -0.77 -18.98
C ILE A 453 -6.01 -0.21 -18.63
N GLU A 454 -6.91 -1.11 -18.29
CA GLU A 454 -8.24 -0.73 -17.79
C GLU A 454 -8.26 -0.69 -16.25
N PRO A 455 -8.90 0.32 -15.64
CA PRO A 455 -8.99 0.45 -14.19
C PRO A 455 -9.65 -0.77 -13.53
N SER A 456 -8.99 -1.39 -12.56
CA SER A 456 -9.52 -2.59 -11.87
C SER A 456 -10.73 -2.26 -11.00
N ALA A 457 -10.76 -1.10 -10.38
CA ALA A 457 -11.92 -0.66 -9.60
C ALA A 457 -13.21 -0.56 -10.46
N LEU A 458 -13.06 -0.37 -11.76
CA LEU A 458 -14.18 -0.27 -12.70
C LEU A 458 -14.65 -1.62 -13.25
N ARG A 459 -13.80 -2.67 -13.20
CA ARG A 459 -14.14 -4.01 -13.75
C ARG A 459 -15.23 -4.74 -12.95
N GLU A 460 -15.31 -4.51 -11.65
CA GLU A 460 -16.29 -5.18 -10.77
C GLU A 460 -17.66 -4.50 -10.73
N VAL A 461 -17.76 -3.28 -11.27
CA VAL A 461 -19.00 -2.50 -11.37
C VAL A 461 -19.10 -1.99 -12.79
N PHE A 462 -20.31 -1.86 -13.32
CA PHE A 462 -20.60 -1.10 -14.55
C PHE A 462 -20.35 0.41 -14.30
N VAL A 463 -19.13 0.78 -13.93
CA VAL A 463 -18.72 2.17 -13.74
C VAL A 463 -18.18 2.64 -15.08
N GLU A 464 -18.87 3.54 -15.71
CA GLU A 464 -18.39 4.24 -16.90
C GLU A 464 -17.60 5.46 -16.44
N VAL A 465 -16.46 5.74 -17.08
CA VAL A 465 -15.87 7.08 -17.06
C VAL A 465 -16.45 7.81 -18.26
N PRO A 466 -17.40 8.72 -18.08
CA PRO A 466 -18.00 9.40 -19.21
C PRO A 466 -16.98 10.38 -19.81
N ASP A 467 -16.93 10.45 -21.13
CA ASP A 467 -16.12 11.37 -21.91
C ASP A 467 -16.92 12.60 -22.42
N THR A 468 -18.19 12.67 -22.04
CA THR A 468 -19.12 13.72 -22.48
C THR A 468 -18.84 15.03 -21.76
N LEU A 469 -18.63 16.11 -22.51
CA LEU A 469 -18.44 17.47 -22.01
C LEU A 469 -19.75 18.30 -22.08
N TRP A 470 -19.80 19.40 -21.31
CA TRP A 470 -20.92 20.33 -21.43
C TRP A 470 -21.08 20.93 -22.84
N GLU A 471 -19.99 21.02 -23.61
CA GLU A 471 -19.93 21.52 -24.97
C GLU A 471 -20.62 20.60 -25.97
N ASP A 472 -20.66 19.29 -25.68
CA ASP A 472 -21.32 18.29 -26.54
C ASP A 472 -22.85 18.35 -26.47
N ILE A 473 -23.36 19.10 -25.50
CA ILE A 473 -24.81 19.24 -25.29
C ILE A 473 -25.29 20.60 -25.77
N GLY A 474 -26.04 20.62 -26.85
CA GLY A 474 -26.64 21.85 -27.39
C GLY A 474 -27.81 22.35 -26.56
N GLY A 475 -27.86 23.65 -26.27
CA GLY A 475 -28.96 24.27 -25.52
C GLY A 475 -29.02 23.86 -24.06
N LEU A 476 -30.21 23.93 -23.44
CA LEU A 476 -30.49 23.55 -22.06
C LEU A 476 -29.67 24.31 -20.99
N GLU A 477 -29.28 25.55 -21.26
CA GLU A 477 -28.36 26.33 -20.40
C GLU A 477 -28.86 26.44 -18.95
N THR A 478 -30.15 26.64 -18.75
CA THR A 478 -30.74 26.69 -17.39
C THR A 478 -30.63 25.37 -16.66
N THR A 479 -30.78 24.25 -17.38
CA THR A 479 -30.66 22.89 -16.80
C THR A 479 -29.21 22.56 -16.48
N LYS A 480 -28.30 22.91 -17.39
CA LYS A 480 -26.86 22.76 -17.15
C LYS A 480 -26.41 23.54 -15.91
N GLN A 481 -26.86 24.81 -15.80
CA GLN A 481 -26.52 25.66 -14.66
C GLN A 481 -27.04 25.05 -13.34
N ARG A 482 -28.28 24.56 -13.30
CA ARG A 482 -28.84 23.92 -12.11
C ARG A 482 -28.09 22.65 -11.72
N LEU A 483 -27.64 21.85 -12.70
CA LEU A 483 -26.83 20.65 -12.43
C LEU A 483 -25.43 21.01 -11.94
N ARG A 484 -24.81 22.07 -12.47
CA ARG A 484 -23.53 22.58 -11.93
C ARG A 484 -23.67 22.97 -10.46
N GLU A 485 -24.70 23.73 -10.13
CA GLU A 485 -24.95 24.20 -8.76
C GLU A 485 -25.26 23.04 -7.79
N ALA A 486 -26.05 22.06 -8.23
CA ALA A 486 -26.54 21.00 -7.37
C ALA A 486 -25.57 19.80 -7.21
N VAL A 487 -24.71 19.55 -8.21
CA VAL A 487 -23.81 18.38 -8.22
C VAL A 487 -22.34 18.79 -8.29
N GLN A 488 -21.97 19.60 -9.29
CA GLN A 488 -20.58 19.92 -9.55
C GLN A 488 -19.95 20.78 -8.44
N TRP A 489 -20.65 21.82 -7.97
CA TRP A 489 -20.10 22.69 -6.93
C TRP A 489 -19.92 22.00 -5.59
N PRO A 490 -20.86 21.20 -5.06
CA PRO A 490 -20.65 20.46 -3.82
C PRO A 490 -19.47 19.48 -3.87
N LEU A 491 -19.25 18.87 -5.04
CA LEU A 491 -18.13 17.94 -5.23
C LEU A 491 -16.78 18.65 -5.39
N LYS A 492 -16.74 19.79 -6.09
CA LYS A 492 -15.50 20.56 -6.31
C LYS A 492 -15.11 21.46 -5.13
N TYR A 493 -16.08 21.92 -4.35
CA TYR A 493 -15.87 22.92 -3.29
C TYR A 493 -16.56 22.49 -1.97
N PRO A 494 -16.31 21.30 -1.45
CA PRO A 494 -16.98 20.79 -0.25
C PRO A 494 -16.81 21.71 0.97
N GLU A 495 -15.63 22.29 1.16
CA GLU A 495 -15.32 23.20 2.28
C GLU A 495 -16.21 24.46 2.28
N VAL A 496 -16.61 24.96 1.11
CA VAL A 496 -17.50 26.11 1.00
C VAL A 496 -18.91 25.76 1.48
N PHE A 497 -19.39 24.56 1.12
CA PHE A 497 -20.70 24.08 1.52
C PHE A 497 -20.76 23.82 3.02
N ASP A 498 -19.73 23.21 3.59
CA ASP A 498 -19.60 22.99 5.03
C ASP A 498 -19.54 24.32 5.81
N THR A 499 -18.77 25.30 5.34
CA THR A 499 -18.67 26.62 5.97
C THR A 499 -19.98 27.37 5.97
N LEU A 500 -20.78 27.23 4.90
CA LEU A 500 -22.09 27.86 4.77
C LEU A 500 -23.22 27.05 5.42
N GLY A 501 -22.96 25.85 5.91
CA GLY A 501 -23.96 24.94 6.47
C GLY A 501 -25.00 24.50 5.43
N LEU A 502 -24.61 24.40 4.15
CA LEU A 502 -25.48 23.98 3.07
C LEU A 502 -25.38 22.47 2.86
N GLU A 503 -26.51 21.80 2.90
CA GLU A 503 -26.55 20.37 2.54
C GLU A 503 -26.60 20.21 1.02
N SER A 504 -25.76 19.31 0.47
CA SER A 504 -25.80 18.95 -0.94
C SER A 504 -27.06 18.13 -1.26
N ALA A 505 -27.58 18.28 -2.48
CA ALA A 505 -28.76 17.55 -2.93
C ALA A 505 -28.46 16.04 -3.00
N ALA A 506 -29.16 15.24 -2.20
CA ALA A 506 -28.99 13.78 -2.17
C ALA A 506 -29.53 13.10 -3.45
N GLY A 507 -30.44 13.71 -4.17
CA GLY A 507 -31.01 13.16 -5.41
C GLY A 507 -31.64 14.24 -6.31
N ILE A 508 -31.51 14.05 -7.62
CA ILE A 508 -32.00 14.94 -8.65
C ILE A 508 -32.84 14.16 -9.65
N LEU A 509 -34.05 14.57 -9.90
CA LEU A 509 -34.93 13.96 -10.89
C LEU A 509 -34.88 14.72 -12.22
N LEU A 510 -34.39 14.06 -13.28
CA LEU A 510 -34.45 14.54 -14.66
C LEU A 510 -35.69 13.95 -15.33
N TYR A 511 -36.62 14.80 -15.73
CA TYR A 511 -37.86 14.39 -16.40
C TYR A 511 -38.06 15.11 -17.71
N GLY A 512 -38.75 14.46 -18.66
CA GLY A 512 -39.03 15.00 -19.99
C GLY A 512 -39.21 13.92 -21.04
N PRO A 513 -39.56 14.29 -22.30
CA PRO A 513 -39.73 13.33 -23.38
C PRO A 513 -38.47 12.49 -23.66
N PRO A 514 -38.61 11.30 -24.27
CA PRO A 514 -37.44 10.50 -24.69
C PRO A 514 -36.63 11.29 -25.74
N GLY A 515 -35.31 11.04 -25.79
CA GLY A 515 -34.40 11.68 -26.75
C GLY A 515 -34.03 13.15 -26.46
N THR A 516 -34.39 13.71 -25.30
CA THR A 516 -34.04 15.08 -24.91
C THR A 516 -32.66 15.23 -24.23
N GLY A 517 -31.86 14.19 -24.20
CA GLY A 517 -30.48 14.23 -23.68
C GLY A 517 -30.35 14.06 -22.17
N LYS A 518 -31.33 13.47 -21.46
CA LYS A 518 -31.26 13.24 -20.01
C LYS A 518 -30.02 12.42 -19.59
N THR A 519 -29.76 11.32 -20.28
CA THR A 519 -28.60 10.48 -20.03
C THR A 519 -27.28 11.20 -20.36
N LEU A 520 -27.26 12.00 -21.45
CA LEU A 520 -26.08 12.81 -21.79
C LEU A 520 -25.81 13.90 -20.73
N LEU A 521 -26.84 14.55 -20.19
CA LEU A 521 -26.70 15.53 -19.10
C LEU A 521 -26.09 14.88 -17.84
N ALA A 522 -26.55 13.67 -17.50
CA ALA A 522 -26.03 12.93 -16.35
C ALA A 522 -24.55 12.52 -16.55
N LYS A 523 -24.18 12.08 -17.76
CA LYS A 523 -22.79 11.77 -18.12
C LYS A 523 -21.90 13.03 -18.08
N ALA A 524 -22.37 14.14 -18.64
CA ALA A 524 -21.61 15.38 -18.64
C ALA A 524 -21.38 15.94 -17.22
N VAL A 525 -22.39 15.91 -16.35
CA VAL A 525 -22.19 16.37 -14.97
C VAL A 525 -21.22 15.50 -14.19
N ALA A 526 -21.22 14.19 -14.42
CA ALA A 526 -20.26 13.28 -13.78
C ALA A 526 -18.83 13.55 -14.26
N ASN A 527 -18.62 13.65 -15.58
CA ASN A 527 -17.30 13.94 -16.16
C ASN A 527 -16.76 15.29 -15.67
N GLU A 528 -17.54 16.34 -15.77
CA GLU A 528 -17.15 17.70 -15.35
C GLU A 528 -16.96 17.86 -13.83
N SER A 529 -17.52 16.94 -13.04
CA SER A 529 -17.33 16.87 -11.60
C SER A 529 -16.17 15.94 -11.17
N GLU A 530 -15.48 15.34 -12.16
CA GLU A 530 -14.44 14.33 -11.92
C GLU A 530 -14.96 13.16 -11.09
N ALA A 531 -16.24 12.83 -11.23
CA ALA A 531 -16.91 11.76 -10.49
C ALA A 531 -17.10 10.51 -11.37
N ASN A 532 -17.00 9.36 -10.76
CA ASN A 532 -17.36 8.09 -11.37
C ASN A 532 -18.86 8.07 -11.75
N PHE A 533 -19.23 7.32 -12.78
CA PHE A 533 -20.59 7.23 -13.26
C PHE A 533 -21.10 5.80 -13.27
N ILE A 534 -22.16 5.53 -12.54
CA ILE A 534 -22.83 4.23 -12.53
C ILE A 534 -24.19 4.40 -13.22
N SER A 535 -24.36 3.77 -14.38
CA SER A 535 -25.61 3.75 -15.11
C SER A 535 -26.38 2.47 -14.86
N LEU A 536 -27.63 2.59 -14.44
CA LEU A 536 -28.52 1.49 -14.12
C LEU A 536 -29.80 1.62 -14.89
N LYS A 537 -30.15 0.61 -15.68
CA LYS A 537 -31.45 0.56 -16.35
C LYS A 537 -32.47 -0.17 -15.47
N GLY A 538 -33.63 0.46 -15.28
CA GLY A 538 -34.69 -0.10 -14.43
C GLY A 538 -35.05 -1.56 -14.72
N PRO A 539 -35.28 -1.96 -15.98
CA PRO A 539 -35.58 -3.36 -16.34
C PRO A 539 -34.45 -4.34 -16.02
N GLU A 540 -33.19 -3.92 -16.04
CA GLU A 540 -32.03 -4.78 -15.71
C GLU A 540 -32.00 -5.15 -14.23
N LEU A 541 -32.39 -4.22 -13.35
CA LEU A 541 -32.52 -4.48 -11.92
C LEU A 541 -33.63 -5.48 -11.60
N LEU A 542 -34.71 -5.47 -12.37
CA LEU A 542 -35.80 -6.41 -12.20
C LEU A 542 -35.48 -7.81 -12.75
N ASN A 543 -34.79 -7.91 -13.90
CA ASN A 543 -34.54 -9.17 -14.59
C ASN A 543 -33.34 -9.96 -14.05
N LYS A 544 -32.27 -9.28 -13.63
CA LYS A 544 -31.03 -9.92 -13.16
C LYS A 544 -31.12 -10.42 -11.72
N TYR A 545 -32.11 -9.96 -10.97
CA TYR A 545 -32.25 -10.19 -9.53
C TYR A 545 -33.68 -10.61 -9.13
N VAL A 546 -34.37 -11.41 -9.94
CA VAL A 546 -35.67 -12.01 -9.56
C VAL A 546 -35.46 -12.86 -8.31
N GLY A 547 -35.89 -12.34 -7.15
CA GLY A 547 -35.69 -12.90 -5.82
C GLY A 547 -34.62 -12.25 -4.94
N GLU A 548 -33.71 -11.42 -5.49
CA GLU A 548 -32.63 -10.74 -4.76
C GLU A 548 -32.52 -9.22 -5.07
N SER A 549 -33.56 -8.61 -5.62
CA SER A 549 -33.55 -7.20 -6.08
C SER A 549 -33.15 -6.20 -4.99
N GLU A 550 -33.56 -6.42 -3.73
CA GLU A 550 -33.17 -5.59 -2.59
C GLU A 550 -31.65 -5.69 -2.27
N LYS A 551 -31.09 -6.90 -2.40
CA LYS A 551 -29.66 -7.14 -2.19
C LYS A 551 -28.84 -6.44 -3.28
N GLY A 552 -29.29 -6.50 -4.54
CA GLY A 552 -28.66 -5.84 -5.68
C GLY A 552 -28.57 -4.32 -5.52
N VAL A 553 -29.66 -3.68 -5.10
CA VAL A 553 -29.66 -2.24 -4.85
C VAL A 553 -28.70 -1.86 -3.72
N ARG A 554 -28.70 -2.59 -2.60
CA ARG A 554 -27.76 -2.37 -1.49
C ARG A 554 -26.30 -2.55 -1.92
N GLU A 555 -26.00 -3.56 -2.75
CA GLU A 555 -24.67 -3.78 -3.30
C GLU A 555 -24.22 -2.63 -4.19
N ILE A 556 -25.11 -2.09 -5.02
CA ILE A 556 -24.80 -0.93 -5.87
C ILE A 556 -24.45 0.30 -5.02
N PHE A 557 -25.24 0.62 -3.99
CA PHE A 557 -24.95 1.74 -3.11
C PHE A 557 -23.69 1.49 -2.25
N ALA A 558 -23.44 0.26 -1.83
CA ALA A 558 -22.20 -0.09 -1.13
C ALA A 558 -20.98 0.13 -2.02
N LYS A 559 -21.06 -0.34 -3.28
CA LYS A 559 -20.00 -0.15 -4.28
C LYS A 559 -19.83 1.32 -4.66
N ALA A 560 -20.91 2.09 -4.77
CA ALA A 560 -20.85 3.51 -5.02
C ALA A 560 -20.09 4.26 -3.91
N ARG A 561 -20.31 3.90 -2.64
CA ARG A 561 -19.56 4.48 -1.53
C ARG A 561 -18.08 4.15 -1.57
N GLN A 562 -17.72 2.92 -1.97
CA GLN A 562 -16.31 2.50 -2.11
C GLN A 562 -15.56 3.21 -3.23
N ASN A 563 -16.31 3.71 -4.24
CA ASN A 563 -15.76 4.40 -5.41
C ASN A 563 -16.10 5.90 -5.42
N ALA A 564 -16.42 6.50 -4.28
CA ALA A 564 -16.72 7.91 -4.18
C ALA A 564 -15.52 8.80 -4.61
N PRO A 565 -15.74 9.96 -5.26
CA PRO A 565 -17.04 10.51 -5.63
C PRO A 565 -17.70 9.82 -6.83
N VAL A 566 -19.01 9.55 -6.75
CA VAL A 566 -19.74 8.83 -7.79
C VAL A 566 -21.13 9.41 -8.04
N VAL A 567 -21.54 9.46 -9.29
CA VAL A 567 -22.90 9.78 -9.72
C VAL A 567 -23.62 8.49 -10.12
N ILE A 568 -24.65 8.10 -9.38
CA ILE A 568 -25.51 6.97 -9.74
C ILE A 568 -26.66 7.49 -10.58
N PHE A 569 -26.79 7.01 -11.79
CA PHE A 569 -27.86 7.37 -12.70
C PHE A 569 -28.83 6.19 -12.89
N PHE A 570 -30.07 6.38 -12.47
CA PHE A 570 -31.16 5.43 -12.71
C PHE A 570 -31.89 5.85 -13.99
N ASP A 571 -31.66 5.13 -15.08
CA ASP A 571 -32.41 5.33 -16.31
C ASP A 571 -33.75 4.56 -16.25
N GLU A 572 -34.81 5.16 -16.81
CA GLU A 572 -36.15 4.57 -16.77
C GLU A 572 -36.63 4.21 -15.34
N ILE A 573 -36.39 5.10 -14.37
CA ILE A 573 -36.71 4.86 -12.95
C ILE A 573 -38.20 4.56 -12.72
N ASP A 574 -39.07 5.02 -13.62
CA ASP A 574 -40.51 4.72 -13.62
C ASP A 574 -40.84 3.23 -13.80
N SER A 575 -39.91 2.45 -14.36
CA SER A 575 -40.04 0.97 -14.44
C SER A 575 -39.86 0.29 -13.08
N ILE A 576 -39.09 0.90 -12.16
CA ILE A 576 -38.80 0.39 -10.81
C ILE A 576 -39.76 1.00 -9.77
N ALA A 577 -39.90 2.32 -9.82
CA ALA A 577 -40.67 3.12 -8.86
C ALA A 577 -42.08 3.38 -9.38
N THR A 578 -42.91 2.34 -9.49
CA THR A 578 -44.28 2.45 -9.90
C THR A 578 -45.16 3.07 -8.81
N GLN A 579 -46.21 3.81 -9.21
CA GLN A 579 -47.13 4.46 -8.30
C GLN A 579 -47.86 3.42 -7.41
N ARG A 580 -47.82 3.59 -6.10
CA ARG A 580 -48.49 2.71 -5.13
C ARG A 580 -49.98 2.56 -5.47
N GLY A 581 -50.45 1.35 -5.66
CA GLY A 581 -51.86 1.01 -5.79
C GLY A 581 -52.41 0.78 -7.22
N ARG A 582 -51.56 0.77 -8.28
CA ARG A 582 -52.08 0.60 -9.66
C ARG A 582 -52.00 -0.81 -10.25
N ASN A 583 -51.22 -1.72 -9.64
CA ASN A 583 -51.12 -3.11 -10.10
C ASN A 583 -51.45 -4.11 -8.98
N ALA A 584 -52.69 -4.62 -8.99
CA ALA A 584 -53.14 -5.65 -8.07
C ALA A 584 -52.59 -7.08 -8.38
N GLY A 585 -51.59 -7.18 -9.28
CA GLY A 585 -51.10 -8.47 -9.76
C GLY A 585 -49.60 -8.73 -9.63
N ASP A 586 -48.77 -7.69 -9.32
CA ASP A 586 -47.33 -7.90 -9.21
C ASP A 586 -46.86 -7.51 -7.80
N SER A 587 -46.74 -8.59 -7.05
CA SER A 587 -46.54 -8.60 -5.61
C SER A 587 -45.27 -7.87 -5.15
N GLY A 588 -45.42 -6.85 -4.28
CA GLY A 588 -44.49 -6.53 -3.16
C GLY A 588 -43.02 -6.27 -3.44
N VAL A 589 -42.47 -6.59 -4.61
CA VAL A 589 -41.06 -6.47 -4.93
C VAL A 589 -40.73 -5.00 -5.22
N SER A 590 -41.56 -4.31 -6.03
CA SER A 590 -41.35 -2.89 -6.36
C SER A 590 -41.52 -1.97 -5.15
N GLU A 591 -42.41 -2.31 -4.20
CA GLU A 591 -42.58 -1.53 -2.96
C GLU A 591 -41.40 -1.66 -1.99
N ARG A 592 -40.75 -2.82 -1.96
CA ARG A 592 -39.56 -3.08 -1.13
C ARG A 592 -38.28 -2.48 -1.73
N LEU A 593 -38.21 -2.33 -3.06
CA LEU A 593 -37.09 -1.70 -3.74
C LEU A 593 -37.03 -0.18 -3.50
N VAL A 594 -38.19 0.44 -3.26
CA VAL A 594 -38.31 1.90 -3.05
C VAL A 594 -38.24 2.26 -1.56
N SER A 595 -38.47 1.32 -0.68
CA SER A 595 -38.39 1.51 0.78
C SER A 595 -37.00 1.22 1.33
#